data_89062203a8d79c95750d290aeb2d8e38
#
_entry.id   89062203a8d79c95750d290aeb2d8e38
#
_cell.length_a   1.000
_cell.length_b   1.000
_cell.length_c   1.000
_cell.angle_alpha   90.00
_cell.angle_beta   90.00
_cell.angle_gamma   90.00
#
_symmetry.space_group_name_H-M   'P 1'
#
loop_
_entity.id
_entity.type
_entity.pdbx_description
1 polymer ?
#
loop_
_entity_poly.entity_id
_entity_poly.type
_entity_poly.pdbx_seq_one_letter_code
_entity_poly.pdbx_strand_id
1 'polypeptide(L)'
;MSNTGMNMRGKITFYEEKNFQGRSYECMSDCSDMSSYLSRCQSCRVESDQYYMRRGDYSDYQNWMGMSGVKSCRMIPMHRGQFRMKIYERESFGGQSHEMMDDCDNVMDRYRMNDCQSCHVMDGHWLMYEQPQFRGKMMYMRPGEYRSFRDMGMSGMRFMSMRRINDSCN
;
A
#
# COMPACT_ATOMS: atom_id res chain seq x y z
N MET A 1 4.05 -6.24 31.50
CA MET A 1 3.90 -5.59 31.00
C MET A 1 3.37 -5.73 29.78
N SER A 2 2.66 -5.44 29.38
CA SER A 2 1.98 -5.64 28.27
C SER A 2 2.32 -4.75 27.24
N ASN A 3 3.48 -4.49 27.12
CA ASN A 3 3.93 -3.56 26.16
C ASN A 3 3.94 -4.07 24.78
N THR A 4 3.65 -5.33 24.59
CA THR A 4 3.65 -5.88 23.25
C THR A 4 2.68 -5.17 22.34
N GLY A 5 1.55 -4.73 22.86
CA GLY A 5 0.60 -4.00 22.03
C GLY A 5 1.14 -2.68 21.53
N MET A 6 1.94 -2.03 22.36
CA MET A 6 2.53 -0.78 21.95
C MET A 6 3.64 -0.97 20.93
N ASN A 7 4.33 -2.07 21.01
CA ASN A 7 5.40 -2.36 20.06
C ASN A 7 4.87 -2.66 18.67
N MET A 8 3.57 -2.90 18.55
CA MET A 8 2.96 -3.19 17.27
C MET A 8 2.54 -1.91 16.53
N ARG A 9 2.64 -0.77 17.16
CA ARG A 9 2.25 0.47 16.51
C ARG A 9 3.38 1.01 15.66
N GLY A 10 3.05 1.43 14.49
CA GLY A 10 4.00 2.09 13.62
C GLY A 10 4.26 3.52 14.09
N LYS A 11 5.35 4.07 13.65
CA LYS A 11 5.71 5.44 13.93
C LYS A 11 6.38 6.04 12.71
N ILE A 12 5.92 7.22 12.30
CA ILE A 12 6.51 7.93 11.18
C ILE A 12 6.65 9.40 11.56
N THR A 13 7.79 10.00 11.26
CA THR A 13 8.04 11.41 11.48
C THR A 13 8.11 12.11 10.14
N PHE A 14 7.25 13.09 9.94
CA PHE A 14 7.20 13.89 8.72
C PHE A 14 7.93 15.21 8.95
N TYR A 15 8.65 15.68 7.93
CA TYR A 15 9.41 16.93 7.98
C TYR A 15 8.96 17.86 6.86
N GLU A 16 8.94 19.16 7.15
CA GLU A 16 8.49 20.14 6.16
C GLU A 16 9.44 20.26 4.97
N GLU A 17 10.73 20.10 5.21
CA GLU A 17 11.72 20.27 4.16
C GLU A 17 12.35 18.93 3.75
N LYS A 18 13.10 18.95 2.68
CA LYS A 18 13.87 17.79 2.26
C LYS A 18 14.98 17.51 3.26
N ASN A 19 15.45 16.29 3.24
CA ASN A 19 16.57 15.87 4.08
C ASN A 19 16.33 16.06 5.56
N PHE A 20 15.06 15.84 5.98
CA PHE A 20 14.67 15.81 7.39
C PHE A 20 14.91 17.15 8.09
N GLN A 21 14.65 18.24 7.39
CA GLN A 21 14.83 19.58 7.91
C GLN A 21 13.48 20.27 8.14
N GLY A 22 13.53 21.36 8.89
CA GLY A 22 12.34 22.14 9.19
C GLY A 22 11.52 21.56 10.31
N ARG A 23 10.29 22.04 10.46
CA ARG A 23 9.40 21.52 11.49
C ARG A 23 9.04 20.07 11.20
N SER A 24 8.78 19.34 12.26
CA SER A 24 8.43 17.94 12.12
C SER A 24 7.17 17.61 12.90
N TYR A 25 6.49 16.54 12.49
CA TYR A 25 5.33 16.02 13.18
C TYR A 25 5.46 14.50 13.27
N GLU A 26 5.39 14.00 14.49
CA GLU A 26 5.49 12.57 14.74
C GLU A 26 4.09 11.97 14.79
N CYS A 27 3.88 10.93 14.00
CA CYS A 27 2.57 10.31 13.86
C CYS A 27 2.64 8.84 14.25
N MET A 28 1.83 8.44 15.22
CA MET A 28 1.77 7.06 15.69
C MET A 28 0.40 6.44 15.49
N SER A 29 -0.51 7.15 14.81
CA SER A 29 -1.85 6.65 14.50
C SER A 29 -2.29 7.27 13.19
N ASP A 30 -3.47 6.89 12.72
CA ASP A 30 -4.00 7.47 11.50
C ASP A 30 -4.14 8.98 11.64
N CYS A 31 -3.82 9.69 10.59
CA CYS A 31 -3.96 11.13 10.55
C CYS A 31 -4.61 11.52 9.22
N SER A 32 -5.83 11.97 9.29
CA SER A 32 -6.59 12.28 8.08
C SER A 32 -6.16 13.60 7.44
N ASP A 33 -5.58 14.49 8.20
CA ASP A 33 -5.15 15.79 7.68
C ASP A 33 -4.03 16.35 8.54
N MET A 34 -2.85 16.50 7.96
CA MET A 34 -1.68 17.02 8.66
C MET A 34 -1.49 18.52 8.46
N SER A 35 -2.40 19.18 7.73
CA SER A 35 -2.23 20.61 7.43
C SER A 35 -2.23 21.49 8.67
N SER A 36 -2.83 21.04 9.77
CA SER A 36 -2.81 21.80 11.02
C SER A 36 -1.47 21.69 11.76
N TYR A 37 -0.63 20.73 11.40
CA TYR A 37 0.66 20.52 12.05
C TYR A 37 1.82 20.97 11.19
N LEU A 38 1.74 20.75 9.88
CA LEU A 38 2.80 21.10 8.96
C LEU A 38 2.21 21.81 7.74
N SER A 39 2.86 22.85 7.27
CA SER A 39 2.40 23.55 6.08
C SER A 39 2.74 22.79 4.80
N ARG A 40 3.74 21.94 4.85
CA ARG A 40 4.13 21.08 3.74
C ARG A 40 4.87 19.88 4.31
N CYS A 41 5.11 18.88 3.48
CA CYS A 41 5.85 17.70 3.93
C CYS A 41 6.68 17.20 2.75
N GLN A 42 7.99 17.24 2.86
CA GLN A 42 8.89 16.86 1.78
C GLN A 42 9.81 15.69 2.11
N SER A 43 9.88 15.27 3.35
CA SER A 43 10.64 14.08 3.73
C SER A 43 10.04 13.43 4.95
N CYS A 44 10.38 12.17 5.19
CA CYS A 44 9.92 11.47 6.38
C CYS A 44 10.85 10.33 6.76
N ARG A 45 10.74 9.88 8.00
CA ARG A 45 11.41 8.68 8.49
C ARG A 45 10.37 7.73 9.03
N VAL A 46 10.39 6.50 8.55
CA VAL A 46 9.52 5.45 9.04
C VAL A 46 10.33 4.60 10.00
N GLU A 47 10.03 4.76 11.28
CA GLU A 47 10.83 4.14 12.34
C GLU A 47 10.32 2.77 12.76
N SER A 48 9.09 2.47 12.42
CA SER A 48 8.49 1.18 12.75
C SER A 48 7.67 0.68 11.58
N ASP A 49 7.43 -0.59 11.56
CA ASP A 49 6.69 -1.22 10.49
C ASP A 49 5.22 -0.82 10.52
N GLN A 50 4.48 -1.33 9.61
CA GLN A 50 3.02 -1.21 9.55
C GLN A 50 2.50 0.02 8.81
N TYR A 51 3.35 0.70 8.08
CA TYR A 51 2.90 1.77 7.20
C TYR A 51 2.97 1.30 5.74
N TYR A 52 2.16 1.92 4.89
CA TYR A 52 2.20 1.68 3.46
C TYR A 52 3.62 1.90 2.93
N MET A 53 4.32 2.85 3.49
CA MET A 53 5.73 3.01 3.31
C MET A 53 6.45 2.09 4.29
N ARG A 54 7.42 1.35 3.80
CA ARG A 54 8.21 0.46 4.66
C ARG A 54 9.11 1.28 5.57
N ARG A 55 9.61 0.65 6.61
CA ARG A 55 10.58 1.28 7.48
C ARG A 55 11.75 1.82 6.66
N GLY A 56 12.18 3.04 6.92
CA GLY A 56 13.28 3.66 6.21
C GLY A 56 13.19 5.17 6.24
N ASP A 57 14.16 5.78 5.61
CA ASP A 57 14.26 7.23 5.50
C ASP A 57 13.95 7.64 4.08
N TYR A 58 13.11 8.64 3.94
CA TYR A 58 12.68 9.15 2.65
C TYR A 58 12.99 10.64 2.61
N SER A 59 14.14 10.97 2.05
CA SER A 59 14.67 12.34 2.10
C SER A 59 13.99 13.30 1.14
N ASP A 60 13.35 12.81 0.12
CA ASP A 60 12.71 13.66 -0.89
C ASP A 60 11.57 12.92 -1.58
N TYR A 61 10.33 13.28 -1.25
CA TYR A 61 9.16 12.66 -1.85
C TYR A 61 9.04 12.90 -3.34
N GLN A 62 9.51 14.05 -3.82
CA GLN A 62 9.37 14.35 -5.24
C GLN A 62 10.12 13.35 -6.10
N ASN A 63 11.31 12.96 -5.68
CA ASN A 63 12.10 11.99 -6.41
C ASN A 63 11.56 10.59 -6.29
N TRP A 64 10.89 10.30 -5.17
CA TRP A 64 10.43 8.94 -4.91
C TRP A 64 9.01 8.69 -5.38
N MET A 65 8.11 9.62 -5.17
CA MET A 65 6.70 9.44 -5.48
C MET A 65 6.16 10.43 -6.51
N GLY A 66 6.93 11.41 -6.89
CA GLY A 66 6.46 12.46 -7.78
C GLY A 66 5.41 13.36 -7.14
N MET A 67 5.33 13.36 -5.82
CA MET A 67 4.33 14.11 -5.07
C MET A 67 4.93 15.35 -4.44
N SER A 68 4.12 16.40 -4.32
CA SER A 68 4.56 17.64 -3.69
C SER A 68 4.52 17.59 -2.16
N GLY A 69 3.91 16.60 -1.57
CA GLY A 69 3.87 16.44 -0.13
C GLY A 69 2.85 15.41 0.31
N VAL A 70 2.82 15.19 1.62
CA VAL A 70 1.90 14.23 2.24
C VAL A 70 0.96 15.00 3.15
N LYS A 71 -0.34 14.76 3.02
CA LYS A 71 -1.36 15.44 3.83
C LYS A 71 -2.06 14.54 4.81
N SER A 72 -1.98 13.25 4.63
CA SER A 72 -2.61 12.28 5.52
C SER A 72 -1.83 10.98 5.51
N CYS A 73 -2.04 10.18 6.52
CA CYS A 73 -1.43 8.87 6.60
C CYS A 73 -2.37 7.90 7.31
N ARG A 74 -2.20 6.63 7.01
CA ARG A 74 -2.96 5.56 7.65
C ARG A 74 -2.05 4.39 7.89
N MET A 75 -2.13 3.82 9.07
CA MET A 75 -1.35 2.64 9.41
C MET A 75 -2.03 1.40 8.84
N ILE A 76 -1.24 0.52 8.23
CA ILE A 76 -1.75 -0.76 7.78
C ILE A 76 -1.56 -1.73 8.93
N PRO A 77 -2.65 -2.34 9.44
CA PRO A 77 -2.52 -3.28 10.55
C PRO A 77 -1.66 -4.48 10.19
N MET A 78 -0.91 -4.98 11.15
CA MET A 78 -0.14 -6.19 10.96
C MET A 78 -1.11 -7.36 10.81
N HIS A 79 -0.92 -8.14 9.78
CA HIS A 79 -1.73 -9.33 9.55
C HIS A 79 -0.93 -10.57 9.92
N ARG A 80 -1.54 -11.41 10.72
CA ARG A 80 -0.97 -12.71 11.08
C ARG A 80 -1.84 -13.80 10.51
N GLY A 81 -1.22 -14.84 10.02
CA GLY A 81 -1.93 -15.94 9.43
C GLY A 81 -1.88 -15.91 7.92
N GLN A 82 -2.88 -16.50 7.32
CA GLN A 82 -2.91 -16.75 5.91
C GLN A 82 -3.29 -15.50 5.12
N PHE A 83 -2.70 -15.36 3.94
CA PHE A 83 -3.10 -14.33 2.99
C PHE A 83 -3.92 -14.99 1.90
N ARG A 84 -5.03 -14.38 1.51
CA ARG A 84 -5.88 -14.92 0.45
C ARG A 84 -6.48 -13.79 -0.37
N MET A 85 -6.37 -13.90 -1.68
CA MET A 85 -6.99 -12.96 -2.60
C MET A 85 -7.49 -13.72 -3.81
N LYS A 86 -8.64 -13.33 -4.35
CA LYS A 86 -9.15 -13.88 -5.59
C LYS A 86 -9.21 -12.76 -6.62
N ILE A 87 -8.64 -12.99 -7.78
CA ILE A 87 -8.63 -12.02 -8.86
C ILE A 87 -9.53 -12.49 -9.99
N TYR A 88 -10.11 -11.52 -10.71
CA TYR A 88 -11.04 -11.80 -11.79
C TYR A 88 -10.65 -11.00 -13.03
N GLU A 89 -10.84 -11.63 -14.17
CA GLU A 89 -10.47 -11.05 -15.46
C GLU A 89 -11.28 -9.79 -15.80
N ARG A 90 -12.57 -9.79 -15.44
CA ARG A 90 -13.47 -8.70 -15.78
C ARG A 90 -14.03 -8.01 -14.53
N GLU A 91 -14.70 -6.91 -14.76
CA GLU A 91 -15.38 -6.21 -13.67
C GLU A 91 -16.50 -7.07 -13.09
N SER A 92 -16.92 -6.72 -11.91
CA SER A 92 -18.02 -7.39 -11.19
C SER A 92 -17.79 -8.88 -11.03
N PHE A 93 -16.54 -9.26 -10.80
CA PHE A 93 -16.15 -10.64 -10.51
C PHE A 93 -16.48 -11.60 -11.66
N GLY A 94 -16.36 -11.11 -12.89
CA GLY A 94 -16.65 -11.88 -14.08
C GLY A 94 -15.43 -12.45 -14.74
N GLY A 95 -15.65 -13.38 -15.66
CA GLY A 95 -14.58 -13.99 -16.43
C GLY A 95 -13.77 -15.00 -15.66
N GLN A 96 -12.56 -15.24 -16.14
CA GLN A 96 -11.63 -16.17 -15.52
C GLN A 96 -11.23 -15.66 -14.14
N SER A 97 -11.05 -16.56 -13.19
CA SER A 97 -10.66 -16.18 -11.84
C SER A 97 -9.60 -17.11 -11.29
N HIS A 98 -8.80 -16.60 -10.36
CA HIS A 98 -7.78 -17.39 -9.68
C HIS A 98 -7.64 -16.92 -8.24
N GLU A 99 -7.46 -17.87 -7.34
CA GLU A 99 -7.21 -17.57 -5.94
C GLU A 99 -5.72 -17.68 -5.70
N MET A 100 -5.16 -16.73 -4.95
CA MET A 100 -3.74 -16.76 -4.64
C MET A 100 -3.50 -16.53 -3.15
N MET A 101 -2.42 -17.11 -2.66
CA MET A 101 -2.01 -17.00 -1.28
C MET A 101 -0.59 -16.47 -1.16
N ASP A 102 0.08 -16.28 -2.28
CA ASP A 102 1.46 -15.83 -2.35
C ASP A 102 1.59 -14.65 -3.30
N ASP A 103 2.74 -14.03 -3.32
CA ASP A 103 3.03 -12.97 -4.26
C ASP A 103 2.97 -13.50 -5.68
N CYS A 104 2.50 -12.68 -6.59
CA CYS A 104 2.45 -13.01 -8.01
C CYS A 104 3.14 -11.90 -8.80
N ASP A 105 4.28 -12.20 -9.38
CA ASP A 105 5.06 -11.21 -10.12
C ASP A 105 4.58 -11.01 -11.55
N ASN A 106 3.76 -11.90 -12.08
CA ASN A 106 3.21 -11.74 -13.42
C ASN A 106 1.97 -12.62 -13.59
N VAL A 107 0.81 -11.97 -13.58
CA VAL A 107 -0.48 -12.65 -13.68
C VAL A 107 -0.63 -13.37 -15.01
N MET A 108 -0.13 -12.76 -16.08
CA MET A 108 -0.18 -13.38 -17.41
C MET A 108 0.61 -14.68 -17.45
N ASP A 109 1.84 -14.66 -16.94
CA ASP A 109 2.70 -15.86 -16.98
C ASP A 109 2.18 -16.96 -16.08
N ARG A 110 1.70 -16.60 -14.89
CA ARG A 110 1.31 -17.60 -13.91
C ARG A 110 -0.07 -18.17 -14.15
N TYR A 111 -1.03 -17.33 -14.53
CA TYR A 111 -2.42 -17.73 -14.67
C TYR A 111 -2.98 -17.60 -16.07
N ARG A 112 -2.19 -17.10 -17.00
CA ARG A 112 -2.62 -16.88 -18.38
C ARG A 112 -3.80 -15.90 -18.45
N MET A 113 -3.89 -14.97 -17.52
CA MET A 113 -4.91 -13.93 -17.52
C MET A 113 -4.34 -12.69 -18.19
N ASN A 114 -5.06 -12.18 -19.19
CA ASN A 114 -4.63 -10.99 -19.91
C ASN A 114 -4.97 -9.70 -19.16
N ASP A 115 -5.85 -9.80 -18.20
CA ASP A 115 -6.35 -8.61 -17.51
C ASP A 115 -6.79 -8.98 -16.11
N CYS A 116 -6.85 -8.00 -15.23
CA CYS A 116 -7.41 -8.15 -13.90
C CYS A 116 -8.17 -6.88 -13.59
N GLN A 117 -9.49 -6.95 -13.61
CA GLN A 117 -10.36 -5.78 -13.46
C GLN A 117 -11.20 -5.78 -12.20
N SER A 118 -11.20 -6.84 -11.43
CA SER A 118 -11.84 -6.87 -10.13
C SER A 118 -11.15 -7.90 -9.25
N CYS A 119 -11.34 -7.78 -7.94
CA CYS A 119 -10.76 -8.73 -7.01
C CYS A 119 -11.52 -8.75 -5.69
N HIS A 120 -11.30 -9.81 -4.93
CA HIS A 120 -11.80 -9.94 -3.58
C HIS A 120 -10.63 -10.28 -2.68
N VAL A 121 -10.27 -9.39 -1.78
CA VAL A 121 -9.25 -9.64 -0.79
C VAL A 121 -9.93 -10.25 0.42
N MET A 122 -9.65 -11.51 0.67
CA MET A 122 -10.29 -12.24 1.76
C MET A 122 -9.50 -12.14 3.05
N ASP A 123 -8.20 -12.31 2.98
CA ASP A 123 -7.34 -12.30 4.15
C ASP A 123 -6.06 -11.51 3.88
N GLY A 124 -5.69 -10.66 4.80
CA GLY A 124 -4.45 -9.92 4.74
C GLY A 124 -4.54 -8.63 3.93
N HIS A 125 -3.44 -7.95 3.85
CA HIS A 125 -3.33 -6.68 3.14
C HIS A 125 -2.36 -6.86 1.98
N TRP A 126 -2.68 -6.27 0.84
CA TRP A 126 -1.96 -6.52 -0.40
C TRP A 126 -1.63 -5.22 -1.13
N LEU A 127 -0.61 -5.28 -1.97
CA LEU A 127 -0.30 -4.23 -2.94
C LEU A 127 -0.50 -4.80 -4.33
N MET A 128 -1.18 -4.07 -5.19
CA MET A 128 -1.36 -4.45 -6.59
C MET A 128 -0.64 -3.44 -7.48
N TYR A 129 -0.01 -3.93 -8.52
CA TYR A 129 0.82 -3.12 -9.41
C TYR A 129 0.31 -3.20 -10.84
N GLU A 130 0.38 -2.07 -11.53
CA GLU A 130 -0.09 -1.94 -12.90
C GLU A 130 0.68 -2.84 -13.87
N GLN A 131 1.95 -3.03 -13.64
CA GLN A 131 2.82 -3.77 -14.52
C GLN A 131 3.37 -5.03 -13.84
N PRO A 132 3.88 -5.99 -14.63
CA PRO A 132 4.57 -7.15 -14.04
C PRO A 132 5.80 -6.72 -13.25
N GLN A 133 6.28 -7.61 -12.41
CA GLN A 133 7.49 -7.42 -11.61
C GLN A 133 7.37 -6.28 -10.62
N PHE A 134 6.14 -6.02 -10.13
CA PHE A 134 5.86 -5.02 -9.10
C PHE A 134 6.30 -3.63 -9.54
N ARG A 135 5.94 -3.26 -10.77
CA ARG A 135 6.28 -1.96 -11.35
C ARG A 135 5.04 -1.18 -11.72
N GLY A 136 5.26 0.10 -11.99
CA GLY A 136 4.18 1.00 -12.37
C GLY A 136 3.40 1.49 -11.17
N LYS A 137 2.20 1.97 -11.42
CA LYS A 137 1.36 2.46 -10.34
C LYS A 137 0.97 1.32 -9.43
N MET A 138 0.91 1.60 -8.14
CA MET A 138 0.52 0.58 -7.19
C MET A 138 -0.64 1.07 -6.34
N MET A 139 -1.41 0.13 -5.82
CA MET A 139 -2.56 0.41 -5.00
C MET A 139 -2.59 -0.53 -3.82
N TYR A 140 -2.89 0.03 -2.64
CA TYR A 140 -3.08 -0.76 -1.43
C TYR A 140 -4.49 -1.32 -1.40
N MET A 141 -4.59 -2.63 -1.15
CA MET A 141 -5.86 -3.35 -1.07
C MET A 141 -6.01 -3.98 0.30
N ARG A 142 -6.98 -3.51 1.07
CA ARG A 142 -7.34 -4.12 2.34
C ARG A 142 -8.44 -5.14 2.12
N PRO A 143 -8.76 -6.00 3.10
CA PRO A 143 -9.84 -6.97 2.93
C PRO A 143 -11.13 -6.31 2.49
N GLY A 144 -11.76 -6.89 1.48
CA GLY A 144 -12.99 -6.36 0.90
C GLY A 144 -13.17 -6.77 -0.54
N GLU A 145 -14.28 -6.37 -1.10
CA GLU A 145 -14.61 -6.64 -2.49
C GLU A 145 -14.37 -5.40 -3.33
N TYR A 146 -13.72 -5.57 -4.47
CA TYR A 146 -13.39 -4.48 -5.39
C TYR A 146 -13.95 -4.85 -6.76
N ARG A 147 -15.19 -4.44 -7.01
CA ARG A 147 -15.94 -4.84 -8.21
C ARG A 147 -15.45 -4.17 -9.47
N SER A 148 -14.85 -3.00 -9.36
CA SER A 148 -14.37 -2.26 -10.53
C SER A 148 -13.31 -1.27 -10.11
N PHE A 149 -12.16 -1.32 -10.74
CA PHE A 149 -11.10 -0.33 -10.48
C PHE A 149 -11.45 1.02 -11.11
N ARG A 150 -12.34 1.01 -12.10
CA ARG A 150 -12.85 2.25 -12.68
C ARG A 150 -13.62 3.06 -11.64
N ASP A 151 -14.42 2.41 -10.82
CA ASP A 151 -15.19 3.08 -9.78
C ASP A 151 -14.31 3.66 -8.69
N MET A 152 -13.06 3.24 -8.64
CA MET A 152 -12.07 3.73 -7.68
C MET A 152 -11.18 4.81 -8.28
N GLY A 153 -11.56 5.35 -9.44
CA GLY A 153 -10.80 6.38 -10.11
C GLY A 153 -9.61 5.89 -10.92
N MET A 154 -9.56 4.58 -11.19
CA MET A 154 -8.44 3.98 -11.92
C MET A 154 -8.88 3.43 -13.27
N SER A 155 -9.62 4.24 -13.99
CA SER A 155 -10.15 3.89 -15.30
C SER A 155 -9.00 3.54 -16.27
N GLY A 156 -9.18 2.45 -16.97
CA GLY A 156 -8.18 2.00 -17.95
C GLY A 156 -7.00 1.26 -17.33
N MET A 157 -6.94 1.15 -16.02
CA MET A 157 -5.87 0.41 -15.36
C MET A 157 -6.22 -1.06 -15.23
N ARG A 158 -5.19 -1.87 -15.33
CA ARG A 158 -5.28 -3.29 -15.01
C ARG A 158 -4.07 -3.62 -14.15
N PHE A 159 -4.22 -4.63 -13.31
CA PHE A 159 -3.16 -5.00 -12.39
C PHE A 159 -2.53 -6.31 -12.83
N MET A 160 -1.24 -6.31 -13.02
CA MET A 160 -0.52 -7.46 -13.57
C MET A 160 0.41 -8.13 -12.57
N SER A 161 0.58 -7.55 -11.39
CA SER A 161 1.32 -8.19 -10.30
C SER A 161 0.78 -7.73 -8.97
N MET A 162 0.95 -8.55 -7.95
CA MET A 162 0.47 -8.22 -6.62
C MET A 162 1.37 -8.87 -5.57
N ARG A 163 1.47 -8.21 -4.43
CA ARG A 163 2.38 -8.62 -3.37
C ARG A 163 1.68 -8.50 -2.03
N ARG A 164 1.92 -9.47 -1.16
CA ARG A 164 1.42 -9.43 0.21
C ARG A 164 2.18 -8.38 1.00
N ILE A 165 1.49 -7.69 1.90
CA ILE A 165 2.15 -6.80 2.83
C ILE A 165 2.36 -7.60 4.10
N ASN A 166 3.58 -8.08 4.32
CA ASN A 166 3.92 -8.84 5.50
C ASN A 166 5.16 -8.23 6.16
N ASP A 167 5.37 -8.57 7.42
CA ASP A 167 6.43 -7.96 8.19
C ASP A 167 7.83 -8.53 7.89
N SER A 168 7.91 -9.52 7.04
CA SER A 168 9.21 -10.04 6.63
C SER A 168 9.78 -9.34 5.41
N CYS A 169 9.16 -8.27 4.99
CA CYS A 169 9.66 -7.53 3.85
C CYS A 169 10.80 -6.61 4.27
N ASN A 170 11.96 -7.11 4.30
CA ASN A 170 13.15 -6.32 4.62
C ASN A 170 13.98 -6.06 3.38
#